data_869f2489a108968e4a9cb66cf2008a0c
#
_entry.id   869f2489a108968e4a9cb66cf2008a0c
#
_cell.length_a   1.000
_cell.length_b   1.000
_cell.length_c   1.000
_cell.angle_alpha   90.00
_cell.angle_beta   90.00
_cell.angle_gamma   90.00
#
_symmetry.space_group_name_H-M   'P 1'
#
loop_
_entity.id
_entity.type
_entity.pdbx_description
1 polymer ?
#
loop_
_entity_poly.entity_id
_entity_poly.type
_entity_poly.pdbx_seq_one_letter_code
_entity_poly.pdbx_strand_id
1 'polypeptide(L)'
;MAINLKKIIEMYVLPVSMVVGFLAFLLFEKVQVLEQYRRPISNFVNPIIPACVCVMLYSAFCKVQLEKMKPRKWHLYLLMTQLVLSLVLVGIITFFKDFTYKEALIGALVCVVGPTAASAGVVASKLGGEESTISGFMLVSNAMCAVTIPLLLPLVNGRGESHFFLEFLNILRMVFPIIIVPFVLAQLTKLYFKRLHHFMLTEFKDLAFYVWSASLVLITARACSNAYHANLTLISALALLTAAVAVCIVHFGLGRVVGSFFNEKVNAGQAFGQRNMIFCIYVALTYTDPISSIVATLHMLVQNFYNSYQIIEYKK
;
A
#
# COMPACT_ATOMS: atom_id res chain seq x y z
N MET A 1 -35.02 12.66 -5.47
CA MET A 1 -33.79 11.87 -5.64
C MET A 1 -32.93 12.13 -4.40
N ALA A 2 -33.08 11.34 -3.35
CA ALA A 2 -32.29 11.52 -2.13
C ALA A 2 -30.84 11.12 -2.41
N ILE A 3 -29.96 12.11 -2.43
CA ILE A 3 -28.52 11.88 -2.60
C ILE A 3 -28.07 11.10 -1.35
N ASN A 4 -27.65 9.86 -1.55
CA ASN A 4 -27.22 9.00 -0.45
C ASN A 4 -25.92 9.58 0.13
N LEU A 5 -26.03 10.28 1.29
CA LEU A 5 -24.94 10.98 1.96
C LEU A 5 -23.71 10.05 2.17
N LYS A 6 -23.95 8.77 2.47
CA LYS A 6 -22.89 7.76 2.60
C LYS A 6 -22.08 7.63 1.30
N LYS A 7 -22.72 7.63 0.14
CA LYS A 7 -22.06 7.53 -1.16
C LYS A 7 -21.20 8.75 -1.48
N ILE A 8 -21.65 9.94 -1.07
CA ILE A 8 -20.88 11.18 -1.20
C ILE A 8 -19.65 11.13 -0.31
N ILE A 9 -19.82 10.75 0.96
CA ILE A 9 -18.70 10.62 1.90
C ILE A 9 -17.66 9.62 1.36
N GLU A 10 -18.07 8.45 0.91
CA GLU A 10 -17.18 7.45 0.33
C GLU A 10 -16.41 7.93 -0.92
N MET A 11 -17.01 8.81 -1.70
CA MET A 11 -16.39 9.38 -2.90
C MET A 11 -15.34 10.45 -2.59
N TYR A 12 -15.58 11.26 -1.55
CA TYR A 12 -14.69 12.39 -1.22
C TYR A 12 -13.74 12.11 -0.04
N VAL A 13 -13.84 10.96 0.63
CA VAL A 13 -13.04 10.65 1.81
C VAL A 13 -11.53 10.72 1.52
N LEU A 14 -11.07 10.22 0.37
CA LEU A 14 -9.66 10.27 0.01
C LEU A 14 -9.15 11.72 -0.09
N PRO A 15 -9.71 12.59 -0.97
CA PRO A 15 -9.24 13.96 -1.07
C PRO A 15 -9.44 14.74 0.24
N VAL A 16 -10.55 14.54 0.95
CA VAL A 16 -10.80 15.20 2.24
C VAL A 16 -9.77 14.79 3.29
N SER A 17 -9.49 13.50 3.46
CA SER A 17 -8.48 13.02 4.41
C SER A 17 -7.09 13.58 4.10
N MET A 18 -6.73 13.71 2.82
CA MET A 18 -5.46 14.30 2.42
C MET A 18 -5.41 15.79 2.68
N VAL A 19 -6.49 16.53 2.40
CA VAL A 19 -6.58 17.95 2.73
C VAL A 19 -6.48 18.16 4.24
N VAL A 20 -7.19 17.36 5.04
CA VAL A 20 -7.09 17.42 6.52
C VAL A 20 -5.68 17.11 6.99
N GLY A 21 -5.02 16.10 6.41
CA GLY A 21 -3.61 15.77 6.71
C GLY A 21 -2.66 16.89 6.37
N PHE A 22 -2.83 17.53 5.21
CA PHE A 22 -2.06 18.69 4.80
C PHE A 22 -2.28 19.90 5.74
N LEU A 23 -3.52 20.18 6.10
CA LEU A 23 -3.85 21.25 7.06
C LEU A 23 -3.26 20.96 8.45
N ALA A 24 -3.32 19.70 8.91
CA ALA A 24 -2.67 19.30 10.16
C ALA A 24 -1.15 19.55 10.09
N PHE A 25 -0.47 19.17 8.99
CA PHE A 25 0.93 19.50 8.78
C PHE A 25 1.16 21.01 8.88
N LEU A 26 0.39 21.86 8.17
CA LEU A 26 0.56 23.31 8.21
C LEU A 26 0.36 23.87 9.61
N LEU A 27 -0.61 23.39 10.38
CA LEU A 27 -0.84 23.81 11.75
C LEU A 27 0.39 23.53 12.63
N PHE A 28 0.91 22.31 12.58
CA PHE A 28 2.09 21.95 13.39
C PHE A 28 3.40 22.57 12.89
N GLU A 29 3.47 23.00 11.63
CA GLU A 29 4.67 23.62 11.07
C GLU A 29 4.71 25.15 11.28
N LYS A 30 3.55 25.82 11.18
CA LYS A 30 3.45 27.28 11.17
C LYS A 30 3.04 27.88 12.52
N VAL A 31 2.41 27.11 13.40
CA VAL A 31 1.95 27.59 14.70
C VAL A 31 3.00 27.27 15.77
N GLN A 32 3.78 28.28 16.16
CA GLN A 32 4.90 28.15 17.12
C GLN A 32 4.49 27.47 18.44
N VAL A 33 3.29 27.74 18.96
CA VAL A 33 2.80 27.13 20.20
C VAL A 33 2.66 25.61 20.06
N LEU A 34 2.42 25.09 18.85
CA LEU A 34 2.27 23.66 18.58
C LEU A 34 3.60 22.95 18.32
N GLU A 35 4.67 23.66 18.07
CA GLU A 35 5.99 23.09 17.79
C GLU A 35 6.48 22.18 18.93
N GLN A 36 6.28 22.58 20.18
CA GLN A 36 6.64 21.79 21.36
C GLN A 36 5.92 20.44 21.42
N TYR A 37 4.74 20.33 20.84
CA TYR A 37 3.96 19.09 20.81
C TYR A 37 4.29 18.17 19.63
N ARG A 38 5.09 18.62 18.65
CA ARG A 38 5.45 17.84 17.46
C ARG A 38 6.11 16.51 17.81
N ARG A 39 7.14 16.53 18.68
CA ARG A 39 7.83 15.29 19.12
C ARG A 39 6.92 14.36 19.93
N PRO A 40 6.21 14.81 20.98
CA PRO A 40 5.28 13.96 21.71
C PRO A 40 4.22 13.33 20.81
N ILE A 41 3.61 14.10 19.90
CA ILE A 41 2.58 13.61 18.98
C ILE A 41 3.18 12.61 17.98
N SER A 42 4.36 12.89 17.42
CA SER A 42 5.03 11.95 16.53
C SER A 42 5.31 10.62 17.23
N ASN A 43 5.80 10.64 18.46
CA ASN A 43 6.06 9.43 19.25
C ASN A 43 4.77 8.64 19.56
N PHE A 44 3.65 9.34 19.73
CA PHE A 44 2.34 8.71 19.92
C PHE A 44 1.77 8.14 18.61
N VAL A 45 1.93 8.84 17.50
CA VAL A 45 1.38 8.46 16.19
C VAL A 45 2.18 7.33 15.53
N ASN A 46 3.50 7.28 15.74
CA ASN A 46 4.36 6.28 15.11
C ASN A 46 3.90 4.82 15.31
N PRO A 47 3.53 4.36 16.53
CA PRO A 47 3.02 3.00 16.73
C PRO A 47 1.58 2.81 16.23
N ILE A 48 0.81 3.88 16.01
CA ILE A 48 -0.58 3.78 15.54
C ILE A 48 -0.62 3.36 14.06
N ILE A 49 0.32 3.80 13.23
CA ILE A 49 0.33 3.47 11.80
C ILE A 49 0.38 1.94 11.56
N PRO A 50 1.35 1.19 12.13
CA PRO A 50 1.37 -0.27 11.98
C PRO A 50 0.15 -0.95 12.59
N ALA A 51 -0.40 -0.44 13.71
CA ALA A 51 -1.64 -0.95 14.28
C ALA A 51 -2.83 -0.77 13.32
N CYS A 52 -2.94 0.39 12.66
CA CYS A 52 -3.94 0.62 11.62
C CYS A 52 -3.77 -0.37 10.45
N VAL A 53 -2.53 -0.62 10.01
CA VAL A 53 -2.26 -1.62 8.95
C VAL A 53 -2.73 -3.01 9.41
N CYS A 54 -2.43 -3.42 10.64
CA CYS A 54 -2.88 -4.70 11.19
C CYS A 54 -4.41 -4.81 11.23
N VAL A 55 -5.11 -3.76 11.69
CA VAL A 55 -6.59 -3.75 11.73
C VAL A 55 -7.20 -3.83 10.33
N MET A 56 -6.63 -3.11 9.36
CA MET A 56 -7.08 -3.17 7.97
C MET A 56 -6.85 -4.56 7.35
N LEU A 57 -5.68 -5.15 7.57
CA LEU A 57 -5.36 -6.50 7.09
C LEU A 57 -6.25 -7.55 7.77
N TYR A 58 -6.47 -7.45 9.09
CA TYR A 58 -7.37 -8.34 9.82
C TYR A 58 -8.79 -8.29 9.25
N SER A 59 -9.35 -7.09 9.05
CA SER A 59 -10.67 -6.91 8.45
C SER A 59 -10.74 -7.47 7.03
N ALA A 60 -9.68 -7.28 6.23
CA ALA A 60 -9.58 -7.85 4.89
C ALA A 60 -9.54 -9.38 4.91
N PHE A 61 -8.71 -9.97 5.79
CA PHE A 61 -8.57 -11.41 5.91
C PHE A 61 -9.80 -12.11 6.51
N CYS A 62 -10.62 -11.43 7.33
CA CYS A 62 -11.92 -11.94 7.76
C CYS A 62 -12.88 -12.20 6.58
N LYS A 63 -12.77 -11.42 5.49
CA LYS A 63 -13.59 -11.59 4.28
C LYS A 63 -13.10 -12.72 3.39
N VAL A 64 -11.87 -13.19 3.61
CA VAL A 64 -11.24 -14.25 2.81
C VAL A 64 -11.90 -15.61 3.07
N GLN A 65 -12.35 -16.26 2.02
CA GLN A 65 -12.94 -17.61 2.06
C GLN A 65 -11.98 -18.60 1.40
N LEU A 66 -11.07 -19.18 2.20
CA LEU A 66 -10.03 -20.09 1.70
C LEU A 66 -10.62 -21.25 0.88
N GLU A 67 -11.82 -21.73 1.25
CA GLU A 67 -12.51 -22.84 0.57
C GLU A 67 -12.92 -22.50 -0.87
N LYS A 68 -13.13 -21.20 -1.17
CA LYS A 68 -13.52 -20.72 -2.49
C LYS A 68 -12.33 -20.24 -3.34
N MET A 69 -11.15 -20.19 -2.74
CA MET A 69 -9.95 -19.75 -3.44
C MET A 69 -9.40 -20.85 -4.30
N LYS A 70 -9.57 -20.71 -5.61
CA LYS A 70 -8.93 -21.61 -6.57
C LYS A 70 -7.63 -20.96 -7.07
N PRO A 71 -6.48 -21.62 -6.93
CA PRO A 71 -5.24 -21.14 -7.53
C PRO A 71 -5.44 -21.01 -9.05
N ARG A 72 -5.11 -19.85 -9.59
CA ARG A 72 -5.16 -19.58 -11.03
C ARG A 72 -3.73 -19.46 -11.55
N LYS A 73 -3.51 -19.89 -12.78
CA LYS A 73 -2.16 -19.79 -13.41
C LYS A 73 -1.66 -18.35 -13.42
N TRP A 74 -2.51 -17.38 -13.72
CA TRP A 74 -2.12 -15.97 -13.76
C TRP A 74 -1.62 -15.42 -12.40
N HIS A 75 -2.01 -16.03 -11.25
CA HIS A 75 -1.44 -15.66 -9.94
C HIS A 75 0.07 -15.87 -9.92
N LEU A 76 0.53 -17.05 -10.39
CA LEU A 76 1.95 -17.37 -10.43
C LEU A 76 2.71 -16.41 -11.36
N TYR A 77 2.15 -16.17 -12.57
CA TYR A 77 2.80 -15.26 -13.54
C TYR A 77 2.92 -13.84 -12.98
N LEU A 78 1.89 -13.32 -12.28
CA LEU A 78 1.98 -12.00 -11.66
C LEU A 78 2.99 -11.95 -10.50
N LEU A 79 3.09 -13.00 -9.67
CA LEU A 79 4.10 -13.09 -8.63
C LEU A 79 5.52 -13.10 -9.23
N MET A 80 5.72 -13.88 -10.29
CA MET A 80 7.00 -13.88 -11.02
C MET A 80 7.31 -12.51 -11.64
N THR A 81 6.31 -11.87 -12.24
CA THR A 81 6.45 -10.50 -12.78
C THR A 81 6.84 -9.51 -11.69
N GLN A 82 6.21 -9.59 -10.51
CA GLN A 82 6.54 -8.76 -9.35
C GLN A 82 7.99 -8.99 -8.91
N LEU A 83 8.41 -10.24 -8.80
CA LEU A 83 9.77 -10.60 -8.41
C LEU A 83 10.81 -10.07 -9.40
N VAL A 84 10.57 -10.30 -10.70
CA VAL A 84 11.47 -9.83 -11.77
C VAL A 84 11.59 -8.30 -11.75
N LEU A 85 10.46 -7.57 -11.67
CA LEU A 85 10.49 -6.11 -11.57
C LEU A 85 11.26 -5.62 -10.34
N SER A 86 11.06 -6.29 -9.21
CA SER A 86 11.77 -5.95 -7.97
C SER A 86 13.28 -6.16 -8.11
N LEU A 87 13.70 -7.29 -8.68
CA LEU A 87 15.12 -7.60 -8.91
C LEU A 87 15.75 -6.64 -9.93
N VAL A 88 15.03 -6.28 -11.00
CA VAL A 88 15.50 -5.26 -11.98
C VAL A 88 15.71 -3.92 -11.28
N LEU A 89 14.78 -3.46 -10.46
CA LEU A 89 14.94 -2.20 -9.72
C LEU A 89 16.10 -2.27 -8.73
N VAL A 90 16.25 -3.37 -7.97
CA VAL A 90 17.41 -3.57 -7.09
C VAL A 90 18.70 -3.50 -7.90
N GLY A 91 18.76 -4.18 -9.05
CA GLY A 91 19.93 -4.13 -9.96
C GLY A 91 20.25 -2.71 -10.44
N ILE A 92 19.24 -1.95 -10.84
CA ILE A 92 19.41 -0.54 -11.27
C ILE A 92 19.92 0.30 -10.09
N ILE A 93 19.32 0.19 -8.91
CA ILE A 93 19.68 0.99 -7.73
C ILE A 93 21.10 0.66 -7.26
N THR A 94 21.49 -0.61 -7.29
CA THR A 94 22.83 -1.06 -6.87
C THR A 94 23.91 -0.76 -7.88
N PHE A 95 23.58 -0.76 -9.18
CA PHE A 95 24.50 -0.40 -10.25
C PHE A 95 24.76 1.11 -10.31
N PHE A 96 23.71 1.93 -10.21
CA PHE A 96 23.78 3.39 -10.21
C PHE A 96 23.77 3.97 -8.79
N LYS A 97 24.77 3.62 -7.98
CA LYS A 97 24.83 4.00 -6.53
C LYS A 97 24.78 5.52 -6.32
N ASP A 98 25.37 6.30 -7.19
CA ASP A 98 25.50 7.76 -7.07
C ASP A 98 24.41 8.51 -7.86
N PHE A 99 23.33 7.81 -8.26
CA PHE A 99 22.26 8.47 -8.97
C PHE A 99 21.53 9.47 -8.09
N THR A 100 21.46 10.73 -8.54
CA THR A 100 20.90 11.87 -7.80
C THR A 100 19.47 11.64 -7.28
N TYR A 101 18.66 10.87 -8.04
CA TYR A 101 17.27 10.61 -7.68
C TYR A 101 17.06 9.16 -7.21
N LYS A 102 18.04 8.60 -6.54
CA LYS A 102 18.02 7.22 -6.01
C LYS A 102 16.78 6.96 -5.13
N GLU A 103 16.38 7.96 -4.33
CA GLU A 103 15.21 7.84 -3.45
C GLU A 103 13.89 7.65 -4.22
N ALA A 104 13.79 8.18 -5.45
CA ALA A 104 12.64 7.92 -6.31
C ALA A 104 12.61 6.45 -6.77
N LEU A 105 13.77 5.85 -7.07
CA LEU A 105 13.88 4.43 -7.44
C LEU A 105 13.61 3.51 -6.24
N ILE A 106 14.10 3.87 -5.05
CA ILE A 106 13.83 3.13 -3.80
C ILE A 106 12.33 3.18 -3.47
N GLY A 107 11.71 4.35 -3.59
CA GLY A 107 10.26 4.49 -3.43
C GLY A 107 9.47 3.67 -4.46
N ALA A 108 9.92 3.64 -5.72
CA ALA A 108 9.35 2.77 -6.75
C ALA A 108 9.48 1.29 -6.37
N LEU A 109 10.66 0.86 -5.88
CA LEU A 109 10.88 -0.51 -5.41
C LEU A 109 9.90 -0.88 -4.28
N VAL A 110 9.73 -0.01 -3.28
CA VAL A 110 8.77 -0.24 -2.18
C VAL A 110 7.35 -0.41 -2.72
N CYS A 111 6.93 0.39 -3.71
CA CYS A 111 5.63 0.22 -4.35
C CYS A 111 5.52 -1.11 -5.10
N VAL A 112 6.59 -1.54 -5.79
CA VAL A 112 6.61 -2.80 -6.55
C VAL A 112 6.57 -4.01 -5.65
N VAL A 113 7.35 -4.05 -4.56
CA VAL A 113 7.37 -5.17 -3.61
C VAL A 113 6.13 -5.22 -2.73
N GLY A 114 5.36 -4.13 -2.64
CA GLY A 114 4.17 -4.02 -1.81
C GLY A 114 3.09 -5.06 -2.14
N PRO A 115 2.25 -5.46 -1.17
CA PRO A 115 1.19 -6.43 -1.39
C PRO A 115 -0.02 -5.82 -2.09
N THR A 116 -0.86 -6.68 -2.66
CA THR A 116 -2.14 -6.27 -3.25
C THR A 116 -3.09 -5.70 -2.18
N ALA A 117 -3.78 -4.61 -2.52
CA ALA A 117 -4.76 -3.99 -1.63
C ALA A 117 -6.04 -4.84 -1.52
N ALA A 118 -6.66 -4.81 -0.34
CA ALA A 118 -7.97 -5.45 -0.12
C ALA A 118 -9.08 -4.84 -1.01
N SER A 119 -8.95 -3.58 -1.39
CA SER A 119 -9.90 -2.89 -2.29
C SER A 119 -9.87 -3.39 -3.73
N ALA A 120 -8.83 -4.11 -4.14
CA ALA A 120 -8.68 -4.60 -5.51
C ALA A 120 -9.85 -5.50 -5.95
N GLY A 121 -10.29 -6.40 -5.07
CA GLY A 121 -11.45 -7.26 -5.33
C GLY A 121 -12.74 -6.48 -5.49
N VAL A 122 -12.98 -5.49 -4.62
CA VAL A 122 -14.16 -4.63 -4.66
C VAL A 122 -14.21 -3.79 -5.94
N VAL A 123 -13.07 -3.23 -6.37
CA VAL A 123 -13.02 -2.45 -7.61
C VAL A 123 -13.20 -3.35 -8.82
N ALA A 124 -12.56 -4.53 -8.82
CA ALA A 124 -12.72 -5.49 -9.91
C ALA A 124 -14.17 -5.94 -10.08
N SER A 125 -14.90 -6.21 -8.99
CA SER A 125 -16.31 -6.59 -9.08
C SER A 125 -17.17 -5.48 -9.70
N LYS A 126 -16.83 -4.20 -9.48
CA LYS A 126 -17.48 -3.06 -10.15
C LYS A 126 -17.14 -2.95 -11.64
N LEU A 127 -16.11 -3.63 -12.10
CA LEU A 127 -15.64 -3.72 -13.49
C LEU A 127 -15.97 -5.06 -14.15
N GLY A 128 -16.88 -5.84 -13.55
CA GLY A 128 -17.29 -7.15 -14.07
C GLY A 128 -16.32 -8.29 -13.77
N GLY A 129 -15.36 -8.08 -12.86
CA GLY A 129 -14.42 -9.11 -12.40
C GLY A 129 -14.94 -9.94 -11.21
N GLU A 130 -14.12 -10.89 -10.77
CA GLU A 130 -14.41 -11.84 -9.69
C GLU A 130 -13.58 -11.55 -8.43
N GLU A 131 -14.25 -11.07 -7.37
CA GLU A 131 -13.59 -10.68 -6.10
C GLU A 131 -12.88 -11.85 -5.41
N SER A 132 -13.45 -13.07 -5.47
CA SER A 132 -12.89 -14.26 -4.82
C SER A 132 -11.52 -14.63 -5.35
N THR A 133 -11.32 -14.52 -6.66
CA THR A 133 -10.06 -14.82 -7.34
C THR A 133 -8.98 -13.83 -6.96
N ILE A 134 -9.33 -12.53 -6.85
CA ILE A 134 -8.40 -11.49 -6.42
C ILE A 134 -8.05 -11.62 -4.94
N SER A 135 -9.00 -12.02 -4.10
CA SER A 135 -8.73 -12.31 -2.69
C SER A 135 -7.71 -13.44 -2.54
N GLY A 136 -7.75 -14.46 -3.43
CA GLY A 136 -6.73 -15.50 -3.50
C GLY A 136 -5.35 -14.94 -3.87
N PHE A 137 -5.27 -14.07 -4.88
CA PHE A 137 -4.02 -13.42 -5.24
C PHE A 137 -3.51 -12.50 -4.12
N MET A 138 -4.38 -11.74 -3.47
CA MET A 138 -4.02 -10.90 -2.33
C MET A 138 -3.31 -11.70 -1.22
N LEU A 139 -3.80 -12.89 -0.90
CA LEU A 139 -3.20 -13.73 0.13
C LEU A 139 -1.77 -14.14 -0.24
N VAL A 140 -1.57 -14.68 -1.45
CA VAL A 140 -0.22 -15.12 -1.89
C VAL A 140 0.72 -13.93 -2.11
N SER A 141 0.21 -12.78 -2.55
CA SER A 141 0.97 -11.53 -2.67
C SER A 141 1.45 -11.04 -1.30
N ASN A 142 0.60 -11.07 -0.26
CA ASN A 142 1.01 -10.73 1.09
C ASN A 142 2.09 -11.68 1.63
N ALA A 143 1.95 -12.99 1.41
CA ALA A 143 2.95 -13.98 1.81
C ALA A 143 4.29 -13.74 1.09
N MET A 144 4.26 -13.45 -0.22
CA MET A 144 5.46 -13.10 -0.98
C MET A 144 6.13 -11.83 -0.43
N CYS A 145 5.36 -10.79 -0.12
CA CYS A 145 5.88 -9.54 0.43
C CYS A 145 6.57 -9.73 1.79
N ALA A 146 6.02 -10.60 2.65
CA ALA A 146 6.61 -10.91 3.96
C ALA A 146 8.05 -11.47 3.83
N VAL A 147 8.39 -12.06 2.70
CA VAL A 147 9.72 -12.62 2.39
C VAL A 147 10.55 -11.65 1.55
N THR A 148 9.98 -11.09 0.47
CA THR A 148 10.75 -10.27 -0.48
C THR A 148 11.18 -8.92 0.10
N ILE A 149 10.37 -8.29 0.94
CA ILE A 149 10.73 -7.02 1.56
C ILE A 149 11.98 -7.12 2.44
N PRO A 150 12.06 -8.05 3.42
CA PRO A 150 13.27 -8.24 4.21
C PRO A 150 14.50 -8.61 3.38
N LEU A 151 14.31 -9.35 2.28
CA LEU A 151 15.42 -9.76 1.42
C LEU A 151 15.95 -8.64 0.51
N LEU A 152 15.07 -7.79 -0.01
CA LEU A 152 15.46 -6.84 -1.05
C LEU A 152 15.81 -5.44 -0.52
N LEU A 153 15.15 -4.96 0.54
CA LEU A 153 15.42 -3.62 1.05
C LEU A 153 16.84 -3.44 1.62
N PRO A 154 17.42 -4.40 2.36
CA PRO A 154 18.81 -4.26 2.83
C PRO A 154 19.81 -4.09 1.69
N LEU A 155 19.54 -4.66 0.49
CA LEU A 155 20.44 -4.56 -0.66
C LEU A 155 20.55 -3.13 -1.22
N VAL A 156 19.50 -2.32 -1.04
CA VAL A 156 19.43 -0.94 -1.58
C VAL A 156 19.73 0.15 -0.56
N ASN A 157 19.70 -0.17 0.75
CA ASN A 157 19.95 0.80 1.83
C ASN A 157 21.41 1.25 1.95
N GLY A 158 22.34 0.60 1.25
CA GLY A 158 23.73 1.06 1.14
C GLY A 158 24.58 0.94 2.39
N ARG A 159 24.16 0.21 3.41
CA ARG A 159 24.90 0.03 4.69
C ARG A 159 26.00 -1.03 4.64
N GLY A 160 26.22 -1.61 3.46
CA GLY A 160 27.28 -2.61 3.23
C GLY A 160 26.89 -4.04 3.61
N GLU A 161 27.64 -5.02 3.07
CA GLU A 161 27.36 -6.45 3.24
C GLU A 161 27.40 -6.93 4.69
N SER A 162 28.27 -6.31 5.53
CA SER A 162 28.41 -6.65 6.95
C SER A 162 27.15 -6.43 7.79
N HIS A 163 26.22 -5.56 7.31
CA HIS A 163 24.99 -5.23 8.03
C HIS A 163 23.75 -5.88 7.41
N PHE A 164 23.87 -6.55 6.25
CA PHE A 164 22.75 -7.16 5.54
C PHE A 164 21.92 -8.08 6.44
N PHE A 165 22.56 -9.01 7.13
CA PHE A 165 21.86 -10.01 7.95
C PHE A 165 21.13 -9.37 9.14
N LEU A 166 21.71 -8.35 9.76
CA LEU A 166 21.07 -7.61 10.84
C LEU A 166 19.87 -6.82 10.33
N GLU A 167 20.00 -6.14 9.19
CA GLU A 167 18.87 -5.42 8.57
C GLU A 167 17.78 -6.38 8.13
N PHE A 168 18.13 -7.49 7.47
CA PHE A 168 17.19 -8.54 7.11
C PHE A 168 16.37 -9.01 8.32
N LEU A 169 17.04 -9.36 9.44
CA LEU A 169 16.35 -9.81 10.66
C LEU A 169 15.47 -8.71 11.26
N ASN A 170 15.94 -7.46 11.28
CA ASN A 170 15.19 -6.35 11.81
C ASN A 170 13.91 -6.09 10.98
N ILE A 171 14.03 -6.09 9.66
CA ILE A 171 12.87 -5.91 8.76
C ILE A 171 11.94 -7.11 8.88
N LEU A 172 12.47 -8.33 8.90
CA LEU A 172 11.69 -9.56 9.03
C LEU A 172 10.85 -9.57 10.33
N ARG A 173 11.48 -9.24 11.46
CA ARG A 173 10.81 -9.19 12.77
C ARG A 173 9.65 -8.23 12.83
N MET A 174 9.66 -7.18 12.02
CA MET A 174 8.59 -6.17 12.02
C MET A 174 7.59 -6.39 10.90
N VAL A 175 8.01 -6.70 9.68
CA VAL A 175 7.13 -6.89 8.51
C VAL A 175 6.34 -8.20 8.61
N PHE A 176 7.01 -9.28 9.00
CA PHE A 176 6.38 -10.60 9.05
C PHE A 176 5.18 -10.66 10.02
N PRO A 177 5.28 -10.18 11.28
CA PRO A 177 4.13 -10.14 12.17
C PRO A 177 2.99 -9.26 11.68
N ILE A 178 3.28 -8.10 11.08
CA ILE A 178 2.26 -7.17 10.56
C ILE A 178 1.36 -7.84 9.50
N ILE A 179 1.91 -8.78 8.72
CA ILE A 179 1.17 -9.52 7.70
C ILE A 179 0.58 -10.81 8.27
N ILE A 180 1.36 -11.59 9.00
CA ILE A 180 0.97 -12.96 9.41
C ILE A 180 0.03 -12.94 10.62
N VAL A 181 0.27 -12.08 11.61
CA VAL A 181 -0.59 -12.05 12.82
C VAL A 181 -2.04 -11.71 12.48
N PRO A 182 -2.36 -10.66 11.69
CA PRO A 182 -3.75 -10.39 11.29
C PRO A 182 -4.39 -11.56 10.51
N PHE A 183 -3.61 -12.24 9.67
CA PHE A 183 -4.11 -13.40 8.93
C PHE A 183 -4.48 -14.56 9.86
N VAL A 184 -3.56 -14.93 10.76
CA VAL A 184 -3.80 -16.00 11.73
C VAL A 184 -4.98 -15.67 12.63
N LEU A 185 -5.04 -14.44 13.17
CA LEU A 185 -6.15 -13.98 14.00
C LEU A 185 -7.47 -14.03 13.25
N ALA A 186 -7.52 -13.63 11.98
CA ALA A 186 -8.74 -13.69 11.18
C ALA A 186 -9.23 -15.13 10.98
N GLN A 187 -8.31 -16.07 10.70
CA GLN A 187 -8.67 -17.50 10.57
C GLN A 187 -9.12 -18.10 11.91
N LEU A 188 -8.45 -17.80 13.01
CA LEU A 188 -8.87 -18.23 14.34
C LEU A 188 -10.24 -17.65 14.71
N THR A 189 -10.49 -16.38 14.41
CA THR A 189 -11.79 -15.75 14.60
C THR A 189 -12.89 -16.46 13.80
N LYS A 190 -12.61 -16.80 12.53
CA LYS A 190 -13.55 -17.55 11.68
C LYS A 190 -13.86 -18.94 12.24
N LEU A 191 -12.85 -19.65 12.76
CA LEU A 191 -12.99 -21.03 13.25
C LEU A 191 -13.66 -21.10 14.62
N TYR A 192 -13.20 -20.28 15.58
CA TYR A 192 -13.58 -20.42 16.98
C TYR A 192 -14.57 -19.37 17.45
N PHE A 193 -14.59 -18.16 16.87
CA PHE A 193 -15.40 -17.03 17.33
C PHE A 193 -16.42 -16.60 16.26
N LYS A 194 -17.33 -17.52 15.86
CA LYS A 194 -18.30 -17.29 14.78
C LYS A 194 -19.15 -16.03 14.96
N ARG A 195 -19.51 -15.66 16.22
CA ARG A 195 -20.26 -14.43 16.51
C ARG A 195 -19.43 -13.18 16.20
N LEU A 196 -18.16 -13.18 16.64
CA LEU A 196 -17.23 -12.09 16.35
C LEU A 196 -16.96 -11.98 14.85
N HIS A 197 -16.76 -13.12 14.17
CA HIS A 197 -16.57 -13.13 12.71
C HIS A 197 -17.77 -12.55 11.97
N HIS A 198 -19.00 -12.94 12.34
CA HIS A 198 -20.22 -12.37 11.78
C HIS A 198 -20.31 -10.86 12.04
N PHE A 199 -20.04 -10.42 13.26
CA PHE A 199 -20.01 -9.01 13.63
C PHE A 199 -19.00 -8.19 12.81
N MET A 200 -17.79 -8.74 12.55
CA MET A 200 -16.78 -8.11 11.68
C MET A 200 -17.26 -7.99 10.23
N LEU A 201 -18.07 -8.93 9.75
CA LEU A 201 -18.58 -8.91 8.37
C LEU A 201 -19.82 -8.03 8.18
N THR A 202 -20.59 -7.78 9.25
CA THR A 202 -21.84 -7.01 9.20
C THR A 202 -21.69 -5.62 9.77
N GLU A 203 -21.56 -5.50 11.09
CA GLU A 203 -21.52 -4.22 11.81
C GLU A 203 -20.20 -3.47 11.59
N PHE A 204 -19.09 -4.20 11.59
CA PHE A 204 -17.74 -3.64 11.44
C PHE A 204 -17.17 -3.75 10.01
N LYS A 205 -18.02 -4.09 9.01
CA LYS A 205 -17.59 -4.17 7.61
C LYS A 205 -16.93 -2.89 7.09
N ASP A 206 -17.36 -1.75 7.62
CA ASP A 206 -16.87 -0.42 7.26
C ASP A 206 -15.69 0.04 8.14
N LEU A 207 -15.31 -0.73 9.20
CA LEU A 207 -14.21 -0.39 10.10
C LEU A 207 -12.91 -0.13 9.34
N ALA A 208 -12.56 -1.04 8.41
CA ALA A 208 -11.37 -0.88 7.61
C ALA A 208 -11.35 0.43 6.83
N PHE A 209 -12.51 0.91 6.38
CA PHE A 209 -12.66 2.18 5.67
C PHE A 209 -12.39 3.39 6.59
N TYR A 210 -12.91 3.39 7.81
CA TYR A 210 -12.66 4.48 8.78
C TYR A 210 -11.20 4.50 9.25
N VAL A 211 -10.63 3.33 9.54
CA VAL A 211 -9.21 3.20 9.91
C VAL A 211 -8.31 3.64 8.75
N TRP A 212 -8.66 3.28 7.52
CA TRP A 212 -7.98 3.72 6.31
C TRP A 212 -8.03 5.24 6.16
N SER A 213 -9.20 5.87 6.35
CA SER A 213 -9.36 7.34 6.28
C SER A 213 -8.51 8.06 7.32
N ALA A 214 -8.53 7.59 8.57
CA ALA A 214 -7.71 8.14 9.65
C ALA A 214 -6.21 7.98 9.35
N SER A 215 -5.80 6.81 8.84
CA SER A 215 -4.42 6.55 8.43
C SER A 215 -3.96 7.50 7.31
N LEU A 216 -4.85 7.83 6.36
CA LEU A 216 -4.54 8.79 5.29
C LEU A 216 -4.22 10.17 5.82
N VAL A 217 -4.96 10.66 6.83
CA VAL A 217 -4.66 11.94 7.49
C VAL A 217 -3.26 11.93 8.08
N LEU A 218 -2.95 10.92 8.90
CA LEU A 218 -1.66 10.81 9.58
C LEU A 218 -0.48 10.68 8.60
N ILE A 219 -0.65 9.82 7.60
CA ILE A 219 0.38 9.55 6.60
C ILE A 219 0.62 10.76 5.71
N THR A 220 -0.45 11.47 5.30
CA THR A 220 -0.31 12.68 4.49
C THR A 220 0.38 13.78 5.27
N ALA A 221 -0.01 14.02 6.52
CA ALA A 221 0.66 15.01 7.36
C ALA A 221 2.18 14.71 7.50
N ARG A 222 2.54 13.43 7.69
CA ARG A 222 3.92 13.00 7.80
C ARG A 222 4.69 13.12 6.48
N ALA A 223 4.08 12.74 5.35
CA ALA A 223 4.70 12.87 4.02
C ALA A 223 4.96 14.34 3.67
N CYS A 224 4.02 15.23 3.97
CA CYS A 224 4.20 16.68 3.79
C CYS A 224 5.31 17.24 4.67
N SER A 225 5.40 16.82 5.94
CA SER A 225 6.47 17.20 6.84
C SER A 225 7.83 16.73 6.32
N ASN A 226 7.94 15.48 5.88
CA ASN A 226 9.17 14.94 5.30
C ASN A 226 9.58 15.70 4.03
N ALA A 227 8.63 16.00 3.14
CA ALA A 227 8.88 16.74 1.91
C ALA A 227 9.37 18.19 2.20
N TYR A 228 8.76 18.84 3.18
CA TYR A 228 9.11 20.20 3.58
C TYR A 228 10.52 20.26 4.18
N HIS A 229 10.85 19.37 5.10
CA HIS A 229 12.19 19.35 5.74
C HIS A 229 13.30 18.82 4.84
N ALA A 230 12.96 18.05 3.81
CA ALA A 230 13.92 17.57 2.81
C ALA A 230 14.37 18.66 1.83
N ASN A 231 13.78 19.88 1.87
CA ASN A 231 14.10 20.98 0.95
C ASN A 231 14.14 20.51 -0.53
N LEU A 232 13.10 19.77 -0.96
CA LEU A 232 13.05 19.18 -2.29
C LEU A 232 13.13 20.27 -3.37
N THR A 233 14.02 20.08 -4.34
CA THR A 233 14.01 20.87 -5.56
C THR A 233 12.81 20.48 -6.44
N LEU A 234 12.39 21.37 -7.34
CA LEU A 234 11.32 21.06 -8.31
C LEU A 234 11.66 19.80 -9.12
N ILE A 235 12.92 19.63 -9.52
CA ILE A 235 13.36 18.46 -10.29
C ILE A 235 13.26 17.18 -9.46
N SER A 236 13.64 17.21 -8.19
CA SER A 236 13.48 16.06 -7.28
C SER A 236 12.00 15.71 -7.09
N ALA A 237 11.13 16.70 -6.91
CA ALA A 237 9.68 16.48 -6.79
C ALA A 237 9.08 15.86 -8.07
N LEU A 238 9.52 16.33 -9.24
CA LEU A 238 9.12 15.75 -10.54
C LEU A 238 9.64 14.32 -10.71
N ALA A 239 10.86 14.01 -10.26
CA ALA A 239 11.41 12.65 -10.31
C ALA A 239 10.56 11.68 -9.44
N LEU A 240 10.19 12.09 -8.22
CA LEU A 240 9.32 11.30 -7.33
C LEU A 240 7.93 11.08 -7.94
N LEU A 241 7.33 12.12 -8.53
CA LEU A 241 6.04 12.01 -9.22
C LEU A 241 6.13 11.09 -10.45
N THR A 242 7.18 11.23 -11.26
CA THR A 242 7.39 10.39 -12.45
C THR A 242 7.54 8.93 -12.05
N ALA A 243 8.29 8.63 -10.99
CA ALA A 243 8.43 7.27 -10.46
C ALA A 243 7.07 6.70 -10.02
N ALA A 244 6.27 7.49 -9.29
CA ALA A 244 4.94 7.08 -8.83
C ALA A 244 3.99 6.77 -10.00
N VAL A 245 3.94 7.63 -11.02
CA VAL A 245 3.11 7.46 -12.22
C VAL A 245 3.59 6.25 -13.04
N ALA A 246 4.90 6.14 -13.27
CA ALA A 246 5.49 5.05 -14.04
C ALA A 246 5.17 3.69 -13.42
N VAL A 247 5.35 3.54 -12.09
CA VAL A 247 5.02 2.29 -11.38
C VAL A 247 3.52 1.98 -11.50
N CYS A 248 2.65 2.98 -11.40
CA CYS A 248 1.20 2.77 -11.55
C CYS A 248 0.86 2.24 -12.96
N ILE A 249 1.40 2.86 -14.00
CA ILE A 249 1.20 2.45 -15.39
C ILE A 249 1.72 1.03 -15.60
N VAL A 250 2.93 0.73 -15.13
CA VAL A 250 3.56 -0.59 -15.25
C VAL A 250 2.71 -1.65 -14.54
N HIS A 251 2.26 -1.40 -13.32
CA HIS A 251 1.45 -2.36 -12.57
C HIS A 251 0.12 -2.68 -13.27
N PHE A 252 -0.69 -1.67 -13.59
CA PHE A 252 -1.96 -1.90 -14.28
C PHE A 252 -1.76 -2.45 -15.68
N GLY A 253 -0.74 -1.98 -16.40
CA GLY A 253 -0.39 -2.43 -17.75
C GLY A 253 0.01 -3.91 -17.76
N LEU A 254 1.02 -4.29 -17.00
CA LEU A 254 1.49 -5.68 -16.93
C LEU A 254 0.42 -6.62 -16.35
N GLY A 255 -0.34 -6.17 -15.33
CA GLY A 255 -1.46 -6.95 -14.83
C GLY A 255 -2.46 -7.30 -15.92
N ARG A 256 -2.83 -6.33 -16.76
CA ARG A 256 -3.74 -6.54 -17.90
C ARG A 256 -3.12 -7.39 -19.00
N VAL A 257 -1.85 -7.19 -19.31
CA VAL A 257 -1.13 -7.99 -20.32
C VAL A 257 -1.08 -9.45 -19.88
N VAL A 258 -0.62 -9.73 -18.65
CA VAL A 258 -0.61 -11.11 -18.13
C VAL A 258 -2.02 -11.69 -18.09
N GLY A 259 -3.00 -10.91 -17.59
CA GLY A 259 -4.39 -11.35 -17.53
C GLY A 259 -5.00 -11.67 -18.89
N SER A 260 -4.59 -10.98 -19.96
CA SER A 260 -5.12 -11.21 -21.30
C SER A 260 -4.78 -12.61 -21.85
N PHE A 261 -3.65 -13.20 -21.46
CA PHE A 261 -3.28 -14.58 -21.83
C PHE A 261 -4.17 -15.66 -21.17
N PHE A 262 -4.94 -15.27 -20.16
CA PHE A 262 -5.79 -16.19 -19.38
C PHE A 262 -7.27 -15.80 -19.41
N ASN A 263 -7.69 -14.85 -20.23
CA ASN A 263 -9.03 -14.25 -20.25
C ASN A 263 -9.45 -13.63 -18.89
N GLU A 264 -8.45 -13.13 -18.13
CA GLU A 264 -8.61 -12.58 -16.77
C GLU A 264 -8.11 -11.12 -16.70
N LYS A 265 -8.26 -10.37 -17.80
CA LYS A 265 -7.69 -9.03 -17.97
C LYS A 265 -8.09 -8.05 -16.87
N VAL A 266 -9.37 -8.08 -16.44
CA VAL A 266 -9.87 -7.21 -15.37
C VAL A 266 -9.31 -7.67 -14.02
N ASN A 267 -9.43 -8.97 -13.72
CA ASN A 267 -9.00 -9.53 -12.43
C ASN A 267 -7.50 -9.35 -12.21
N ALA A 268 -6.67 -9.77 -13.16
CA ALA A 268 -5.23 -9.65 -13.08
C ALA A 268 -4.76 -8.18 -13.10
N GLY A 269 -5.42 -7.33 -13.90
CA GLY A 269 -5.16 -5.89 -13.95
C GLY A 269 -5.41 -5.21 -12.61
N GLN A 270 -6.52 -5.52 -11.94
CA GLN A 270 -6.84 -4.98 -10.62
C GLN A 270 -5.97 -5.59 -9.52
N ALA A 271 -5.75 -6.90 -9.55
CA ALA A 271 -4.94 -7.61 -8.57
C ALA A 271 -3.48 -7.10 -8.54
N PHE A 272 -2.90 -6.84 -9.71
CA PHE A 272 -1.53 -6.35 -9.83
C PHE A 272 -1.45 -4.82 -9.76
N GLY A 273 -2.45 -4.12 -10.26
CA GLY A 273 -2.50 -2.65 -10.31
C GLY A 273 -2.74 -2.00 -8.96
N GLN A 274 -3.55 -2.61 -8.09
CA GLN A 274 -3.88 -2.04 -6.81
C GLN A 274 -3.00 -2.56 -5.68
N ARG A 275 -2.10 -1.72 -5.21
CA ARG A 275 -1.20 -2.03 -4.09
C ARG A 275 -1.68 -1.44 -2.78
N ASN A 276 -1.34 -2.08 -1.67
CA ASN A 276 -1.61 -1.57 -0.33
C ASN A 276 -0.62 -0.44 0.01
N MET A 277 -0.94 0.77 -0.46
CA MET A 277 -0.03 1.91 -0.35
C MET A 277 0.19 2.36 1.10
N ILE A 278 -0.77 2.18 2.01
CA ILE A 278 -0.55 2.50 3.43
C ILE A 278 0.56 1.61 4.01
N PHE A 279 0.53 0.32 3.67
CA PHE A 279 1.60 -0.59 4.05
C PHE A 279 2.94 -0.19 3.39
N CYS A 280 2.94 0.16 2.10
CA CYS A 280 4.15 0.61 1.40
C CYS A 280 4.73 1.89 2.01
N ILE A 281 3.89 2.87 2.34
CA ILE A 281 4.31 4.11 2.99
C ILE A 281 4.92 3.80 4.37
N TYR A 282 4.28 2.91 5.16
CA TYR A 282 4.82 2.48 6.44
C TYR A 282 6.21 1.83 6.29
N VAL A 283 6.37 0.93 5.34
CA VAL A 283 7.65 0.27 5.03
C VAL A 283 8.71 1.30 4.62
N ALA A 284 8.37 2.22 3.71
CA ALA A 284 9.29 3.27 3.27
C ALA A 284 9.73 4.17 4.43
N LEU A 285 8.78 4.66 5.24
CA LEU A 285 9.08 5.52 6.40
C LEU A 285 9.93 4.85 7.47
N THR A 286 9.88 3.53 7.56
CA THR A 286 10.53 2.77 8.63
C THR A 286 11.91 2.26 8.22
N TYR A 287 12.07 1.85 6.96
CA TYR A 287 13.23 1.08 6.52
C TYR A 287 14.04 1.73 5.39
N THR A 288 13.56 2.83 4.82
CA THR A 288 14.27 3.58 3.78
C THR A 288 14.39 5.05 4.17
N ASP A 289 14.92 5.89 3.29
CA ASP A 289 14.86 7.33 3.50
C ASP A 289 13.40 7.81 3.46
N PRO A 290 12.99 8.67 4.39
CA PRO A 290 11.62 9.21 4.42
C PRO A 290 11.15 9.84 3.10
N ILE A 291 12.06 10.35 2.26
CA ILE A 291 11.77 10.91 0.94
C ILE A 291 11.16 9.84 0.03
N SER A 292 11.64 8.59 0.10
CA SER A 292 11.11 7.47 -0.69
C SER A 292 9.62 7.20 -0.43
N SER A 293 9.11 7.53 0.78
CA SER A 293 7.69 7.39 1.14
C SER A 293 6.77 8.30 0.32
N ILE A 294 7.30 9.39 -0.21
CA ILE A 294 6.55 10.34 -1.03
C ILE A 294 6.11 9.66 -2.34
N VAL A 295 6.94 8.79 -2.91
CA VAL A 295 6.57 8.00 -4.12
C VAL A 295 5.34 7.16 -3.85
N ALA A 296 5.31 6.43 -2.72
CA ALA A 296 4.16 5.60 -2.38
C ALA A 296 2.90 6.44 -2.09
N THR A 297 3.07 7.63 -1.49
CA THR A 297 1.96 8.58 -1.26
C THR A 297 1.38 9.11 -2.57
N LEU A 298 2.25 9.52 -3.51
CA LEU A 298 1.84 9.97 -4.85
C LEU A 298 1.22 8.82 -5.66
N HIS A 299 1.81 7.63 -5.59
CA HIS A 299 1.28 6.43 -6.25
C HIS A 299 -0.14 6.10 -5.77
N MET A 300 -0.43 6.24 -4.46
CA MET A 300 -1.77 6.06 -3.92
C MET A 300 -2.80 6.99 -4.58
N LEU A 301 -2.43 8.26 -4.80
CA LEU A 301 -3.29 9.21 -5.51
C LEU A 301 -3.54 8.77 -6.95
N VAL A 302 -2.47 8.51 -7.69
CA VAL A 302 -2.55 8.10 -9.11
C VAL A 302 -3.38 6.83 -9.26
N GLN A 303 -3.16 5.83 -8.40
CA GLN A 303 -3.91 4.57 -8.36
C GLN A 303 -5.42 4.81 -8.15
N ASN A 304 -5.78 5.68 -7.20
CA ASN A 304 -7.18 5.95 -6.90
C ASN A 304 -7.87 6.78 -7.99
N PHE A 305 -7.18 7.75 -8.59
CA PHE A 305 -7.69 8.47 -9.77
C PHE A 305 -7.92 7.51 -10.93
N TYR A 306 -6.98 6.62 -11.21
CA TYR A 306 -7.10 5.64 -12.28
C TYR A 306 -8.25 4.65 -12.04
N ASN A 307 -8.43 4.18 -10.81
CA ASN A 307 -9.57 3.33 -10.43
C ASN A 307 -10.91 4.04 -10.64
N SER A 308 -10.99 5.31 -10.23
CA SER A 308 -12.20 6.11 -10.43
C SER A 308 -12.52 6.29 -11.90
N TYR A 309 -11.52 6.59 -12.72
CA TYR A 309 -11.65 6.68 -14.18
C TYR A 309 -12.19 5.37 -14.78
N GLN A 310 -11.59 4.22 -14.42
CA GLN A 310 -12.04 2.92 -14.94
C GLN A 310 -13.49 2.61 -14.57
N ILE A 311 -13.92 2.90 -13.34
CA ILE A 311 -15.30 2.67 -12.89
C ILE A 311 -16.29 3.55 -13.66
N ILE A 312 -15.92 4.81 -13.94
CA ILE A 312 -16.76 5.72 -14.72
C ILE A 312 -16.88 5.23 -16.16
N GLU A 313 -15.77 4.84 -16.77
CA GLU A 313 -15.74 4.38 -18.16
C GLU A 313 -16.49 3.06 -18.36
N TYR A 314 -16.42 2.15 -17.41
CA TYR A 314 -17.16 0.89 -17.44
C TYR A 314 -18.68 1.04 -17.35
N LYS A 315 -19.16 2.14 -16.77
CA LYS A 315 -20.60 2.42 -16.64
C LYS A 315 -21.23 3.12 -17.86
N LYS A 316 -20.41 3.59 -18.78
CA LYS A 316 -20.85 4.15 -20.07
C LYS A 316 -21.17 3.04 -21.05
#